data_f64aa492987f614ef86ab20ceda9532e
#
_entry.id   f64aa492987f614ef86ab20ceda9532e
#
_cell.length_a   1.000
_cell.length_b   1.000
_cell.length_c   1.000
_cell.angle_alpha   90.00
_cell.angle_beta   90.00
_cell.angle_gamma   90.00
#
_symmetry.space_group_name_H-M   'P 1'
#
loop_
_entity.id
_entity.type
_entity.pdbx_description
1 polymer ?
#
loop_
_entity_poly.entity_id
_entity_poly.type
_entity_poly.pdbx_seq_one_letter_code
_entity_poly.pdbx_strand_id
1 'polypeptide(L)'
;MKTLFEDNEIWTDRILSHPERTIRLGSLFSGIGAIEHALKRLNIKTEIQFASDIDANCKKSYFANYEISEERWCDDVHKLNAKPYRYKVDLLVGGAPCQAFSLVGKRRGFEDTRGTLFREFARVVQECKPKVFIFENVRGMLNHNNGITWEVIKKTFEEDLKYD
;
A
#
# COMPACT_ATOMS: atom_id res chain seq x y z
N MET A 1 -5.63 16.00 25.72
CA MET A 1 -5.51 15.36 24.41
C MET A 1 -4.62 16.26 23.58
N LYS A 2 -3.31 15.97 23.47
CA LYS A 2 -2.40 16.79 22.66
C LYS A 2 -2.81 16.61 21.21
N THR A 3 -3.11 17.70 20.52
CA THR A 3 -3.41 17.67 19.10
C THR A 3 -2.12 17.34 18.34
N LEU A 4 -2.22 16.48 17.34
CA LEU A 4 -1.11 16.04 16.47
C LEU A 4 -0.43 17.19 15.70
N PHE A 5 -0.81 18.46 15.95
CA PHE A 5 -0.42 19.64 15.17
C PHE A 5 0.07 20.81 16.04
N GLU A 6 0.47 20.58 17.31
CA GLU A 6 1.00 21.64 18.18
C GLU A 6 2.50 21.90 18.03
N ASP A 7 3.22 21.06 17.29
CA ASP A 7 4.61 21.34 16.94
C ASP A 7 4.65 22.11 15.62
N ASN A 8 5.03 23.39 15.68
CA ASN A 8 5.30 24.26 14.54
C ASN A 8 6.51 23.78 13.68
N GLU A 9 6.99 22.58 13.87
CA GLU A 9 8.00 21.97 13.01
C GLU A 9 7.34 21.51 11.71
N ILE A 10 7.73 22.14 10.62
CA ILE A 10 7.38 21.68 9.28
C ILE A 10 7.97 20.28 9.14
N TRP A 11 7.14 19.25 9.06
CA TRP A 11 7.56 17.84 9.01
C TRP A 11 8.56 17.53 7.87
N THR A 12 8.63 18.40 6.84
CA THR A 12 9.62 18.35 5.76
C THR A 12 11.01 18.72 6.20
N ASP A 13 11.17 19.42 7.33
CA ASP A 13 12.46 19.87 7.86
C ASP A 13 13.10 18.85 8.80
N ARG A 14 12.42 17.74 9.06
CA ARG A 14 12.95 16.65 9.88
C ARG A 14 14.13 15.98 9.18
N ILE A 15 15.25 15.96 9.87
CA ILE A 15 16.46 15.26 9.41
C ILE A 15 16.26 13.77 9.67
N LEU A 16 16.32 12.97 8.61
CA LEU A 16 16.30 11.51 8.74
C LEU A 16 17.58 11.04 9.44
N SER A 17 17.45 10.13 10.41
CA SER A 17 18.59 9.57 11.14
C SER A 17 19.57 8.78 10.24
N HIS A 18 19.07 8.27 9.10
CA HIS A 18 19.83 7.47 8.15
C HIS A 18 19.49 7.84 6.70
N PRO A 19 19.83 9.05 6.23
CA PRO A 19 19.48 9.53 4.89
C PRO A 19 20.18 8.74 3.77
N GLU A 20 21.23 8.02 4.09
CA GLU A 20 21.99 7.19 3.14
C GLU A 20 21.25 5.87 2.79
N ARG A 21 20.34 5.43 3.63
CA ARG A 21 19.62 4.16 3.40
C ARG A 21 18.65 4.27 2.26
N THR A 22 18.68 3.29 1.38
CA THR A 22 17.70 3.13 0.30
C THR A 22 16.54 2.28 0.80
N ILE A 23 15.32 2.80 0.66
CA ILE A 23 14.08 2.08 0.96
C ILE A 23 13.69 1.25 -0.26
N ARG A 24 13.56 -0.06 -0.08
CA ARG A 24 13.02 -0.97 -1.09
C ARG A 24 11.50 -0.91 -1.05
N LEU A 25 10.92 -0.33 -2.10
CA LEU A 25 9.50 0.02 -2.18
C LEU A 25 8.74 -1.00 -3.04
N GLY A 26 7.62 -1.50 -2.51
CA GLY A 26 6.56 -2.13 -3.30
C GLY A 26 5.36 -1.20 -3.38
N SER A 27 4.74 -1.06 -4.55
CA SER A 27 3.64 -0.12 -4.78
C SER A 27 2.48 -0.82 -5.47
N LEU A 28 1.30 -0.79 -4.86
CA LEU A 28 0.07 -1.38 -5.39
C LEU A 28 -0.97 -0.30 -5.62
N PHE A 29 -1.75 -0.44 -6.69
CA PHE A 29 -2.69 0.62 -7.10
C PHE A 29 -1.95 1.95 -7.23
N SER A 30 -0.77 1.88 -7.87
CA SER A 30 0.26 2.92 -7.82
C SER A 30 -0.19 4.24 -8.44
N GLY A 31 -1.19 4.19 -9.33
CA GLY A 31 -1.63 5.36 -10.06
C GLY A 31 -0.45 6.01 -10.81
N ILE A 32 -0.29 7.31 -10.61
CA ILE A 32 0.81 8.08 -11.18
C ILE A 32 2.05 8.17 -10.28
N GLY A 33 2.08 7.41 -9.15
CA GLY A 33 3.22 7.38 -8.24
C GLY A 33 3.22 8.49 -7.18
N ALA A 34 2.08 8.75 -6.55
CA ALA A 34 1.96 9.81 -5.52
C ALA A 34 2.87 9.57 -4.30
N ILE A 35 2.97 8.32 -3.85
CA ILE A 35 3.82 7.96 -2.69
C ILE A 35 5.30 8.05 -3.07
N GLU A 36 5.67 7.57 -4.24
CA GLU A 36 7.02 7.70 -4.80
C GLU A 36 7.44 9.16 -4.88
N HIS A 37 6.52 10.03 -5.33
CA HIS A 37 6.75 11.46 -5.38
C HIS A 37 6.92 12.07 -3.97
N ALA A 38 6.10 11.65 -3.01
CA ALA A 38 6.22 12.10 -1.62
C ALA A 38 7.58 11.70 -1.02
N LEU A 39 8.03 10.46 -1.21
CA LEU A 39 9.33 9.99 -0.75
C LEU A 39 10.48 10.77 -1.42
N LYS A 40 10.38 11.05 -2.72
CA LYS A 40 11.35 11.90 -3.44
C LYS A 40 11.41 13.31 -2.86
N ARG A 41 10.28 13.94 -2.56
CA ARG A 41 10.22 15.27 -1.93
C ARG A 41 10.83 15.30 -0.52
N LEU A 42 10.79 14.19 0.19
CA LEU A 42 11.43 14.01 1.50
C LEU A 42 12.93 13.67 1.40
N ASN A 43 13.50 13.66 0.18
CA ASN A 43 14.88 13.23 -0.09
C ASN A 43 15.16 11.79 0.40
N ILE A 44 14.14 10.94 0.46
CA ILE A 44 14.28 9.54 0.80
C ILE A 44 14.67 8.77 -0.46
N LYS A 45 15.83 8.12 -0.45
CA LYS A 45 16.25 7.24 -1.54
C LYS A 45 15.36 6.01 -1.59
N THR A 46 14.81 5.71 -2.77
CA THR A 46 13.96 4.55 -2.98
C THR A 46 14.45 3.69 -4.14
N GLU A 47 14.28 2.38 -4.02
CA GLU A 47 14.40 1.43 -5.09
C GLU A 47 13.06 0.69 -5.24
N ILE A 48 12.40 0.86 -6.39
CA ILE A 48 11.12 0.24 -6.67
C ILE A 48 11.36 -1.24 -6.97
N GLN A 49 10.89 -2.12 -6.10
CA GLN A 49 11.00 -3.57 -6.27
C GLN A 49 9.92 -4.10 -7.22
N PHE A 50 8.71 -3.58 -7.09
CA PHE A 50 7.60 -3.78 -8.02
C PHE A 50 6.57 -2.66 -7.88
N ALA A 51 5.81 -2.45 -8.95
CA ALA A 51 4.64 -1.58 -8.95
C ALA A 51 3.50 -2.23 -9.74
N SER A 52 2.26 -1.89 -9.39
CA SER A 52 1.08 -2.44 -10.06
C SER A 52 -0.05 -1.43 -10.16
N ASP A 53 -0.57 -1.26 -11.36
CA ASP A 53 -1.83 -0.55 -11.63
C ASP A 53 -2.47 -1.09 -12.91
N ILE A 54 -3.81 -1.13 -12.96
CA ILE A 54 -4.54 -1.65 -14.12
C ILE A 54 -4.70 -0.62 -15.25
N ASP A 55 -4.56 0.68 -14.93
CA ASP A 55 -4.75 1.76 -15.90
C ASP A 55 -3.47 1.97 -16.74
N ALA A 56 -3.58 1.76 -18.03
CA ALA A 56 -2.48 1.96 -18.99
C ALA A 56 -1.96 3.41 -19.05
N ASN A 57 -2.78 4.41 -18.71
CA ASN A 57 -2.33 5.80 -18.64
C ASN A 57 -1.54 6.05 -17.36
N CYS A 58 -1.93 5.40 -16.27
CA CYS A 58 -1.14 5.39 -15.04
C CYS A 58 0.22 4.76 -15.28
N LYS A 59 0.30 3.59 -15.94
CA LYS A 59 1.55 2.96 -16.37
C LYS A 59 2.44 3.92 -17.16
N LYS A 60 1.88 4.54 -18.20
CA LYS A 60 2.61 5.51 -19.03
C LYS A 60 3.22 6.65 -18.20
N SER A 61 2.41 7.24 -17.32
CA SER A 61 2.85 8.33 -16.46
C SER A 61 3.91 7.85 -15.47
N TYR A 62 3.73 6.68 -14.89
CA TYR A 62 4.65 6.09 -13.92
C TYR A 62 6.03 5.87 -14.53
N PHE A 63 6.09 5.22 -15.70
CA PHE A 63 7.36 4.98 -16.42
C PHE A 63 8.04 6.26 -16.91
N ALA A 64 7.29 7.33 -17.15
CA ALA A 64 7.85 8.64 -17.50
C ALA A 64 8.51 9.37 -16.32
N ASN A 65 8.15 9.03 -15.08
CA ASN A 65 8.57 9.75 -13.87
C ASN A 65 9.51 8.94 -12.97
N TYR A 66 9.51 7.61 -13.08
CA TYR A 66 10.27 6.73 -12.20
C TYR A 66 11.06 5.68 -12.97
N GLU A 67 12.24 5.36 -12.47
CA GLU A 67 13.07 4.28 -13.01
C GLU A 67 12.53 2.92 -12.55
N ILE A 68 11.86 2.21 -13.45
CA ILE A 68 11.34 0.87 -13.25
C ILE A 68 11.45 0.06 -14.55
N SER A 69 11.84 -1.20 -14.47
CA SER A 69 11.81 -2.13 -15.61
C SER A 69 10.43 -2.74 -15.81
N GLU A 70 10.12 -3.13 -17.05
CA GLU A 70 8.85 -3.83 -17.38
C GLU A 70 8.61 -5.08 -16.53
N GLU A 71 9.67 -5.79 -16.14
CA GLU A 71 9.61 -7.02 -15.32
C GLU A 71 9.14 -6.75 -13.89
N ARG A 72 9.32 -5.51 -13.41
CA ARG A 72 8.89 -5.06 -12.08
C ARG A 72 7.51 -4.40 -12.09
N TRP A 73 6.91 -4.26 -13.27
CA TRP A 73 5.55 -3.76 -13.41
C TRP A 73 4.55 -4.89 -13.59
N CYS A 74 3.39 -4.79 -12.93
CA CYS A 74 2.28 -5.72 -13.09
C CYS A 74 0.98 -4.95 -13.38
N ASP A 75 0.39 -5.18 -14.56
CA ASP A 75 -0.84 -4.50 -14.97
C ASP A 75 -2.07 -4.93 -14.14
N ASP A 76 -2.05 -6.11 -13.53
CA ASP A 76 -3.17 -6.65 -12.75
C ASP A 76 -2.66 -7.28 -11.46
N VAL A 77 -3.00 -6.67 -10.32
CA VAL A 77 -2.56 -7.12 -8.99
C VAL A 77 -2.91 -8.58 -8.71
N HIS A 78 -3.98 -9.13 -9.30
CA HIS A 78 -4.34 -10.54 -9.16
C HIS A 78 -3.28 -11.48 -9.78
N LYS A 79 -2.51 -11.00 -10.75
CA LYS A 79 -1.44 -11.74 -11.42
C LYS A 79 -0.08 -11.52 -10.79
N LEU A 80 0.05 -10.55 -9.87
CA LEU A 80 1.31 -10.26 -9.20
C LEU A 80 1.72 -11.42 -8.30
N ASN A 81 2.87 -12.03 -8.60
CA ASN A 81 3.54 -12.96 -7.71
C ASN A 81 4.56 -12.21 -6.85
N ALA A 82 4.23 -11.95 -5.59
CA ALA A 82 5.09 -11.21 -4.68
C ALA A 82 6.06 -12.12 -3.88
N LYS A 83 5.98 -13.44 -4.00
CA LYS A 83 6.86 -14.40 -3.31
C LYS A 83 8.35 -14.21 -3.56
N PRO A 84 8.83 -13.87 -4.79
CA PRO A 84 10.24 -13.59 -5.05
C PRO A 84 10.79 -12.38 -4.28
N TYR A 85 9.91 -11.49 -3.83
CA TYR A 85 10.24 -10.28 -3.07
C TYR A 85 10.18 -10.47 -1.54
N ARG A 86 9.98 -11.72 -1.07
CA ARG A 86 9.87 -12.02 0.36
C ARG A 86 11.07 -11.51 1.13
N TYR A 87 10.82 -10.68 2.15
CA TYR A 87 11.82 -9.97 2.97
C TYR A 87 12.72 -8.99 2.20
N LYS A 88 12.42 -8.72 0.94
CA LYS A 88 13.15 -7.75 0.11
C LYS A 88 12.43 -6.40 -0.02
N VAL A 89 11.28 -6.24 0.59
CA VAL A 89 10.49 -4.99 0.62
C VAL A 89 10.59 -4.41 2.02
N ASP A 90 11.03 -3.16 2.11
CA ASP A 90 11.05 -2.43 3.37
C ASP A 90 9.71 -1.74 3.61
N LEU A 91 9.16 -1.10 2.59
CA LEU A 91 7.88 -0.42 2.61
C LEU A 91 6.99 -0.92 1.47
N LEU A 92 5.79 -1.40 1.80
CA LEU A 92 4.73 -1.67 0.83
C LEU A 92 3.64 -0.61 0.98
N VAL A 93 3.24 0.01 -0.12
CA VAL A 93 2.19 1.03 -0.12
C VAL A 93 1.08 0.65 -1.08
N GLY A 94 -0.16 1.11 -0.80
CA GLY A 94 -1.26 0.96 -1.74
C GLY A 94 -2.59 1.43 -1.20
N GLY A 95 -3.41 2.00 -2.08
CA GLY A 95 -4.77 2.45 -1.84
C GLY A 95 -5.76 1.62 -2.64
N ALA A 96 -6.26 0.51 -2.09
CA ALA A 96 -7.23 -0.31 -2.80
C ALA A 96 -8.56 0.46 -3.00
N PRO A 97 -9.12 0.50 -4.22
CA PRO A 97 -10.40 1.17 -4.48
C PRO A 97 -11.52 0.67 -3.57
N CYS A 98 -12.25 1.62 -2.97
CA CYS A 98 -13.33 1.34 -2.01
C CYS A 98 -14.52 0.57 -2.62
N GLN A 99 -14.72 0.63 -3.93
CA GLN A 99 -15.83 -0.02 -4.65
C GLN A 99 -15.85 -1.54 -4.48
N ALA A 100 -14.71 -2.15 -4.19
CA ALA A 100 -14.60 -3.60 -3.96
C ALA A 100 -15.24 -4.09 -2.65
N PHE A 101 -15.56 -3.19 -1.72
CA PHE A 101 -16.20 -3.57 -0.45
C PHE A 101 -17.73 -3.66 -0.53
N SER A 102 -18.37 -3.12 -1.57
CA SER A 102 -19.82 -3.11 -1.73
C SER A 102 -20.44 -4.49 -1.95
N LEU A 103 -19.64 -5.51 -2.26
CA LEU A 103 -20.05 -6.90 -2.45
C LEU A 103 -19.92 -7.75 -1.17
N VAL A 104 -19.41 -7.20 -0.07
CA VAL A 104 -19.30 -7.89 1.23
C VAL A 104 -20.63 -7.78 1.98
N GLY A 105 -21.69 -8.28 1.37
CA GLY A 105 -22.99 -8.46 2.01
C GLY A 105 -23.13 -9.86 2.59
N LYS A 106 -23.27 -9.95 3.92
CA LYS A 106 -23.65 -11.11 4.75
C LYS A 106 -22.56 -12.09 5.17
N ARG A 107 -22.02 -11.80 6.39
CA ARG A 107 -21.70 -12.77 7.47
C ARG A 107 -20.91 -14.03 7.12
N ARG A 108 -19.77 -13.95 6.46
CA ARG A 108 -18.79 -15.04 6.54
C ARG A 108 -17.39 -14.45 6.43
N GLY A 109 -16.74 -14.12 7.51
CA GLY A 109 -15.33 -13.75 7.68
C GLY A 109 -14.43 -13.56 6.45
N PHE A 110 -13.17 -13.79 6.62
CA PHE A 110 -12.10 -13.69 5.59
C PHE A 110 -12.41 -14.45 4.27
N GLU A 111 -13.25 -15.49 4.32
CA GLU A 111 -13.61 -16.27 3.12
C GLU A 111 -14.55 -15.55 2.15
N ASP A 112 -15.40 -14.63 2.64
CA ASP A 112 -16.38 -13.91 1.80
C ASP A 112 -15.79 -12.70 1.05
N THR A 113 -14.57 -12.28 1.40
CA THR A 113 -13.85 -11.20 0.71
C THR A 113 -13.03 -11.72 -0.47
N ARG A 114 -13.15 -13.00 -0.84
CA ARG A 114 -12.45 -13.59 -1.98
C ARG A 114 -12.77 -12.81 -3.26
N GLY A 115 -11.73 -12.16 -3.81
CA GLY A 115 -11.83 -11.34 -5.01
C GLY A 115 -11.92 -9.83 -4.78
N THR A 116 -11.84 -9.33 -3.53
CA THR A 116 -11.71 -7.89 -3.29
C THR A 116 -10.27 -7.42 -3.45
N LEU A 117 -10.07 -6.19 -3.90
CA LEU A 117 -8.74 -5.60 -4.06
C LEU A 117 -8.01 -5.44 -2.71
N PHE A 118 -8.74 -5.24 -1.62
CA PHE A 118 -8.18 -5.32 -0.26
C PHE A 118 -7.50 -6.66 0.01
N ARG A 119 -8.15 -7.75 -0.42
CA ARG A 119 -7.61 -9.09 -0.21
C ARG A 119 -6.33 -9.32 -1.02
N GLU A 120 -6.25 -8.76 -2.20
CA GLU A 120 -5.03 -8.78 -3.00
C GLU A 120 -3.91 -8.00 -2.32
N PHE A 121 -4.21 -6.84 -1.71
CA PHE A 121 -3.24 -6.14 -0.87
C PHE A 121 -2.75 -7.02 0.28
N ALA A 122 -3.66 -7.61 1.04
CA ALA A 122 -3.33 -8.50 2.16
C ALA A 122 -2.52 -9.73 1.72
N ARG A 123 -2.87 -10.32 0.55
CA ARG A 123 -2.10 -11.43 -0.05
C ARG A 123 -0.66 -11.01 -0.37
N VAL A 124 -0.48 -9.84 -0.97
CA VAL A 124 0.86 -9.34 -1.28
C VAL A 124 1.65 -9.07 -0.01
N VAL A 125 1.04 -8.48 1.04
CA VAL A 125 1.67 -8.35 2.37
C VAL A 125 2.12 -9.72 2.90
N GLN A 126 1.26 -10.73 2.82
CA GLN A 126 1.58 -12.09 3.27
C GLN A 126 2.73 -12.73 2.49
N GLU A 127 2.77 -12.51 1.19
CA GLU A 127 3.78 -13.09 0.30
C GLU A 127 5.14 -12.42 0.47
N CYS A 128 5.22 -11.09 0.40
CA CYS A 128 6.49 -10.37 0.44
C CYS A 128 6.99 -10.06 1.86
N LYS A 129 6.12 -10.10 2.88
CA LYS A 129 6.47 -9.80 4.29
C LYS A 129 7.29 -8.51 4.40
N PRO A 130 6.72 -7.35 4.04
CA PRO A 130 7.42 -6.08 4.16
C PRO A 130 7.71 -5.75 5.62
N LYS A 131 8.68 -4.87 5.90
CA LYS A 131 8.93 -4.41 7.27
C LYS A 131 7.80 -3.50 7.78
N VAL A 132 7.29 -2.66 6.88
CA VAL A 132 6.18 -1.75 7.12
C VAL A 132 5.28 -1.73 5.89
N PHE A 133 3.99 -1.55 6.09
CA PHE A 133 3.10 -1.22 4.98
C PHE A 133 2.20 -0.02 5.32
N ILE A 134 1.75 0.67 4.28
CA ILE A 134 0.75 1.74 4.37
C ILE A 134 -0.43 1.34 3.48
N PHE A 135 -1.57 1.10 4.11
CA PHE A 135 -2.83 0.88 3.42
C PHE A 135 -3.67 2.16 3.47
N GLU A 136 -3.75 2.86 2.34
CA GLU A 136 -4.51 4.10 2.20
C GLU A 136 -5.94 3.80 1.78
N ASN A 137 -6.92 4.52 2.37
CA ASN A 137 -8.29 4.47 1.89
C ASN A 137 -9.09 5.73 2.33
N VAL A 138 -10.26 5.91 1.74
CA VAL A 138 -11.14 7.03 2.06
C VAL A 138 -11.73 6.92 3.47
N ARG A 139 -11.96 8.07 4.14
CA ARG A 139 -12.56 8.12 5.50
C ARG A 139 -13.89 7.36 5.61
N GLY A 140 -14.68 7.32 4.54
CA GLY A 140 -15.96 6.60 4.49
C GLY A 140 -15.83 5.09 4.79
N MET A 141 -14.66 4.50 4.62
CA MET A 141 -14.39 3.10 4.95
C MET A 141 -14.61 2.80 6.44
N LEU A 142 -14.31 3.74 7.33
CA LEU A 142 -14.46 3.56 8.79
C LEU A 142 -15.92 3.30 9.18
N ASN A 143 -16.87 3.87 8.45
CA ASN A 143 -18.30 3.73 8.71
C ASN A 143 -18.99 2.75 7.75
N HIS A 144 -18.25 2.21 6.77
CA HIS A 144 -18.80 1.29 5.79
C HIS A 144 -19.34 0.02 6.48
N ASN A 145 -20.58 -0.35 6.12
CA ASN A 145 -21.29 -1.49 6.70
C ASN A 145 -21.31 -1.45 8.26
N ASN A 146 -21.65 -0.29 8.83
CA ASN A 146 -21.68 -0.04 10.29
C ASN A 146 -20.32 -0.33 10.99
N GLY A 147 -19.21 -0.03 10.32
CA GLY A 147 -17.86 -0.25 10.87
C GLY A 147 -17.31 -1.67 10.68
N ILE A 148 -18.15 -2.64 10.28
CA ILE A 148 -17.73 -4.05 10.13
C ILE A 148 -16.56 -4.18 9.16
N THR A 149 -16.55 -3.41 8.08
CA THR A 149 -15.46 -3.46 7.09
C THR A 149 -14.12 -3.09 7.71
N TRP A 150 -14.08 -2.05 8.53
CA TRP A 150 -12.87 -1.64 9.22
C TRP A 150 -12.37 -2.71 10.21
N GLU A 151 -13.27 -3.29 10.98
CA GLU A 151 -12.92 -4.38 11.90
C GLU A 151 -12.33 -5.59 11.17
N VAL A 152 -12.87 -5.95 10.00
CA VAL A 152 -12.32 -7.05 9.17
C VAL A 152 -10.90 -6.69 8.68
N ILE A 153 -10.68 -5.47 8.21
CA ILE A 153 -9.36 -5.02 7.74
C ILE A 153 -8.35 -5.08 8.89
N LYS A 154 -8.70 -4.48 10.03
CA LYS A 154 -7.86 -4.45 11.24
C LYS A 154 -7.50 -5.86 11.69
N LYS A 155 -8.49 -6.73 11.84
CA LYS A 155 -8.29 -8.13 12.22
C LYS A 155 -7.36 -8.87 11.25
N THR A 156 -7.52 -8.64 9.95
CA THR A 156 -6.66 -9.25 8.93
C THR A 156 -5.20 -8.84 9.14
N PHE A 157 -4.92 -7.57 9.39
CA PHE A 157 -3.54 -7.10 9.56
C PHE A 157 -2.95 -7.51 10.90
N GLU A 158 -3.68 -7.35 11.99
CA GLU A 158 -3.18 -7.60 13.35
C GLU A 158 -3.16 -9.10 13.69
N GLU A 159 -4.28 -9.81 13.45
CA GLU A 159 -4.40 -11.20 13.89
C GLU A 159 -3.88 -12.21 12.85
N ASP A 160 -4.23 -12.05 11.56
CA ASP A 160 -3.89 -13.03 10.54
C ASP A 160 -2.46 -12.82 10.00
N LEU A 161 -2.06 -11.57 9.75
CA LEU A 161 -0.75 -11.23 9.19
C LEU A 161 0.31 -10.88 10.23
N LYS A 162 -0.11 -10.64 11.51
CA LYS A 162 0.76 -10.35 12.66
C LYS A 162 1.57 -9.06 12.48
N TYR A 163 0.89 -7.99 12.06
CA TYR A 163 1.43 -6.63 12.09
C TYR A 163 0.72 -5.83 13.19
N ASP A 164 1.49 -4.99 13.89
CA ASP A 164 0.99 -4.09 14.94
C ASP A 164 0.55 -2.75 14.33
#